data_633e94cb3af5d2471cd5cf9ce21ad18f
#
_entry.id   633e94cb3af5d2471cd5cf9ce21ad18f
#
_cell.length_a   1.000
_cell.length_b   1.000
_cell.length_c   1.000
_cell.angle_alpha   90.00
_cell.angle_beta   90.00
_cell.angle_gamma   90.00
#
_symmetry.space_group_name_H-M   'P 1'
#
loop_
_entity.id
_entity.type
_entity.pdbx_description
1 polymer ?
#
loop_
_entity_poly.entity_id
_entity_poly.type
_entity_poly.pdbx_seq_one_letter_code
_entity_poly.pdbx_strand_id
1 'polypeptide(L)'
;ASRRHEFEFQISDYKWTYHTRIDYCLKDLVGQLEQLKKHAPNHTQVLCLGHKNNFRYAIYPRYKSNRRGIRKAAGYGALREWLANNYESVILPNVEADDALGLMAGPDDLIYSKDKDLRTIKGVHMESNGELTEVTELEANRNFYKQVLTGDSCDGYPGCPNVGVNAKFFDSDDWLKCYTEIDFWQLVQGQYLLATKKLFDRHQVTDPLKFALQMARVARILRPGEYDHENDKPVLWDGPS
;
A
#
# COMPACT_ATOMS: atom_id res chain seq x y z
N ALA A 1 17.35 -1.55 5.26
CA ALA A 1 18.61 -2.26 5.54
C ALA A 1 19.55 -2.28 4.34
N SER A 2 19.19 -2.89 3.18
CA SER A 2 20.12 -3.16 2.08
C SER A 2 20.86 -1.93 1.53
N ARG A 3 20.21 -0.78 1.35
CA ARG A 3 20.88 0.45 0.87
C ARG A 3 21.82 1.08 1.89
N ARG A 4 21.58 0.92 3.20
CA ARG A 4 22.47 1.45 4.25
C ARG A 4 23.85 0.80 4.24
N HIS A 5 23.92 -0.46 3.82
CA HIS A 5 25.13 -1.27 3.78
C HIS A 5 25.58 -1.58 2.35
N GLU A 6 25.16 -0.75 1.38
CA GLU A 6 25.59 -0.83 0.00
C GLU A 6 26.72 0.16 -0.25
N PHE A 7 27.75 -0.30 -0.95
CA PHE A 7 28.90 0.48 -1.35
C PHE A 7 29.00 0.50 -2.87
N GLU A 8 29.34 1.64 -3.41
CA GLU A 8 29.55 1.86 -4.83
C GLU A 8 31.05 1.94 -5.11
N PHE A 9 31.51 1.23 -6.15
CA PHE A 9 32.89 1.22 -6.57
C PHE A 9 32.97 1.52 -8.07
N GLN A 10 33.82 2.46 -8.45
CA GLN A 10 34.12 2.73 -9.83
C GLN A 10 35.13 1.70 -10.36
N ILE A 11 34.79 1.02 -11.47
CA ILE A 11 35.66 0.02 -12.11
C ILE A 11 36.45 0.69 -13.26
N SER A 12 35.84 1.64 -13.95
CA SER A 12 36.43 2.45 -15.02
C SER A 12 35.66 3.75 -15.14
N ASP A 13 36.12 4.68 -16.01
CA ASP A 13 35.51 6.00 -16.19
C ASP A 13 33.97 6.00 -16.38
N TYR A 14 33.44 4.90 -16.92
CA TYR A 14 32.01 4.78 -17.23
C TYR A 14 31.35 3.54 -16.61
N LYS A 15 32.04 2.79 -15.73
CA LYS A 15 31.53 1.55 -15.17
C LYS A 15 31.61 1.54 -13.64
N TRP A 16 30.47 1.31 -13.02
CA TRP A 16 30.30 1.22 -11.58
C TRP A 16 29.80 -0.15 -11.19
N THR A 17 30.18 -0.61 -9.99
CA THR A 17 29.64 -1.82 -9.36
C THR A 17 29.15 -1.50 -7.96
N TYR A 18 28.19 -2.30 -7.48
CA TYR A 18 27.59 -2.14 -6.17
C TYR A 18 27.77 -3.41 -5.36
N HIS A 19 28.22 -3.26 -4.14
CA HIS A 19 28.38 -4.36 -3.19
C HIS A 19 27.56 -4.10 -1.95
N THR A 20 26.86 -5.14 -1.48
CA THR A 20 26.07 -5.07 -0.24
C THR A 20 26.69 -6.00 0.82
N ARG A 21 26.94 -5.46 2.00
CA ARG A 21 27.33 -6.24 3.18
C ARG A 21 26.08 -6.96 3.71
N ILE A 22 25.80 -8.14 3.18
CA ILE A 22 24.61 -8.94 3.54
C ILE A 22 24.59 -9.30 5.01
N ASP A 23 25.75 -9.61 5.62
CA ASP A 23 25.92 -9.89 7.03
C ASP A 23 25.38 -8.76 7.93
N TYR A 24 25.73 -7.51 7.63
CA TYR A 24 25.22 -6.33 8.35
C TYR A 24 23.73 -6.09 8.08
N CYS A 25 23.29 -6.29 6.85
CA CYS A 25 21.88 -6.17 6.51
C CYS A 25 21.03 -7.18 7.28
N LEU A 26 21.49 -8.43 7.38
CA LEU A 26 20.82 -9.49 8.15
C LEU A 26 20.77 -9.16 9.63
N LYS A 27 21.91 -8.71 10.21
CA LYS A 27 21.95 -8.30 11.61
C LYS A 27 20.93 -7.19 11.92
N ASP A 28 20.87 -6.14 11.09
CA ASP A 28 19.89 -5.06 11.24
C ASP A 28 18.46 -5.58 11.13
N LEU A 29 18.20 -6.46 10.17
CA LEU A 29 16.87 -6.98 9.89
C LEU A 29 16.37 -7.90 11.02
N VAL A 30 17.21 -8.88 11.41
CA VAL A 30 16.90 -9.78 12.52
C VAL A 30 16.69 -9.00 13.82
N GLY A 31 17.55 -8.01 14.10
CA GLY A 31 17.40 -7.16 15.28
C GLY A 31 16.07 -6.39 15.30
N GLN A 32 15.56 -5.93 14.14
CA GLN A 32 14.23 -5.32 14.06
C GLN A 32 13.12 -6.33 14.32
N LEU A 33 13.20 -7.53 13.75
CA LEU A 33 12.18 -8.59 13.96
C LEU A 33 12.16 -9.07 15.42
N GLU A 34 13.34 -9.22 16.04
CA GLU A 34 13.46 -9.54 17.46
C GLU A 34 12.87 -8.46 18.36
N GLN A 35 13.07 -7.19 17.99
CA GLN A 35 12.47 -6.07 18.72
C GLN A 35 10.94 -6.11 18.64
N LEU A 36 10.38 -6.36 17.46
CA LEU A 36 8.94 -6.53 17.30
C LEU A 36 8.41 -7.72 18.11
N LYS A 37 9.13 -8.84 18.13
CA LYS A 37 8.77 -10.00 18.93
C LYS A 37 8.73 -9.71 20.44
N LYS A 38 9.59 -8.82 20.93
CA LYS A 38 9.56 -8.38 22.34
C LYS A 38 8.30 -7.56 22.67
N HIS A 39 7.78 -6.78 21.72
CA HIS A 39 6.54 -6.03 21.92
C HIS A 39 5.29 -6.92 21.83
N ALA A 40 5.36 -8.02 21.09
CA ALA A 40 4.25 -8.97 20.91
C ALA A 40 4.70 -10.43 21.18
N PRO A 41 5.09 -10.79 22.42
CA PRO A 41 5.74 -12.09 22.71
C PRO A 41 4.82 -13.29 22.47
N ASN A 42 3.52 -13.11 22.60
CA ASN A 42 2.52 -14.17 22.44
C ASN A 42 2.00 -14.35 21.00
N HIS A 43 2.48 -13.52 20.05
CA HIS A 43 2.06 -13.58 18.66
C HIS A 43 3.15 -14.27 17.80
N THR A 44 2.72 -15.05 16.81
CA THR A 44 3.60 -15.55 15.77
C THR A 44 3.85 -14.45 14.75
N GLN A 45 5.10 -14.32 14.30
CA GLN A 45 5.44 -13.36 13.26
C GLN A 45 5.27 -14.00 11.89
N VAL A 46 4.41 -13.39 11.06
CA VAL A 46 4.23 -13.75 9.66
C VAL A 46 4.67 -12.57 8.79
N LEU A 47 5.54 -12.82 7.82
CA LEU A 47 6.06 -11.77 6.95
C LEU A 47 5.29 -11.73 5.62
N CYS A 48 4.63 -10.63 5.32
CA CYS A 48 4.04 -10.40 4.02
C CYS A 48 5.06 -9.81 3.06
N LEU A 49 5.35 -10.51 1.97
CA LEU A 49 6.36 -10.13 0.98
C LEU A 49 5.69 -9.94 -0.39
N GLY A 50 5.90 -8.77 -1.01
CA GLY A 50 5.31 -8.44 -2.30
C GLY A 50 5.76 -9.35 -3.44
N HIS A 51 4.88 -9.63 -4.38
CA HIS A 51 5.20 -10.34 -5.61
C HIS A 51 5.91 -9.40 -6.61
N LYS A 52 6.55 -9.96 -7.64
CA LYS A 52 7.20 -9.18 -8.71
C LYS A 52 6.20 -8.47 -9.62
N ASN A 53 5.03 -9.07 -9.82
CA ASN A 53 3.92 -8.50 -10.59
C ASN A 53 2.92 -7.84 -9.65
N ASN A 54 2.15 -6.88 -10.18
CA ASN A 54 1.13 -6.16 -9.44
C ASN A 54 -0.06 -5.88 -10.37
N PHE A 55 -1.24 -6.27 -9.95
CA PHE A 55 -2.48 -6.10 -10.72
C PHE A 55 -2.80 -4.64 -11.05
N ARG A 56 -2.35 -3.68 -10.22
CA ARG A 56 -2.57 -2.25 -10.41
C ARG A 56 -1.98 -1.72 -11.72
N TYR A 57 -0.93 -2.35 -12.25
CA TYR A 57 -0.37 -1.96 -13.55
C TYR A 57 -1.34 -2.18 -14.72
N ALA A 58 -2.21 -3.21 -14.63
CA ALA A 58 -3.25 -3.45 -15.62
C ALA A 58 -4.41 -2.47 -15.47
N ILE A 59 -4.72 -2.03 -14.23
CA ILE A 59 -5.78 -1.06 -13.96
C ILE A 59 -5.35 0.35 -14.37
N TYR A 60 -4.17 0.77 -13.94
CA TYR A 60 -3.64 2.11 -14.19
C TYR A 60 -2.16 2.03 -14.60
N PRO A 61 -1.84 2.07 -15.90
CA PRO A 61 -0.47 1.86 -16.41
C PRO A 61 0.58 2.85 -15.89
N ARG A 62 0.14 4.02 -15.36
CA ARG A 62 1.03 5.01 -14.74
C ARG A 62 1.33 4.73 -13.26
N TYR A 63 0.70 3.72 -12.65
CA TYR A 63 0.97 3.34 -11.26
C TYR A 63 2.46 3.08 -11.07
N LYS A 64 3.06 3.72 -10.05
CA LYS A 64 4.50 3.65 -9.73
C LYS A 64 5.44 3.91 -10.93
N SER A 65 4.99 4.61 -11.98
CA SER A 65 5.81 4.91 -13.16
C SER A 65 7.03 5.79 -12.82
N ASN A 66 6.93 6.63 -11.79
CA ASN A 66 8.03 7.41 -11.22
C ASN A 66 9.15 6.56 -10.63
N ARG A 67 8.91 5.27 -10.36
CA ARG A 67 9.91 4.29 -9.86
C ARG A 67 10.54 3.47 -10.98
N ARG A 68 10.12 3.63 -12.24
CA ARG A 68 10.72 2.94 -13.38
C ARG A 68 12.16 3.41 -13.58
N GLY A 69 13.06 2.45 -13.73
CA GLY A 69 14.50 2.74 -13.88
C GLY A 69 15.24 2.99 -12.55
N ILE A 70 14.55 3.07 -11.42
CA ILE A 70 15.21 3.14 -10.11
C ILE A 70 15.77 1.76 -9.76
N ARG A 71 17.09 1.68 -9.67
CA ARG A 71 17.77 0.44 -9.27
C ARG A 71 17.40 0.04 -7.84
N LYS A 72 17.06 -1.21 -7.65
CA LYS A 72 16.98 -1.81 -6.30
C LYS A 72 18.40 -1.98 -5.75
N ALA A 73 18.54 -1.96 -4.42
CA ALA A 73 19.84 -2.27 -3.79
C ALA A 73 20.33 -3.67 -4.18
N ALA A 74 21.63 -3.84 -4.39
CA ALA A 74 22.24 -5.09 -4.87
C ALA A 74 21.89 -6.30 -3.98
N GLY A 75 21.82 -6.12 -2.66
CA GLY A 75 21.45 -7.17 -1.70
C GLY A 75 19.96 -7.43 -1.53
N TYR A 76 19.06 -6.68 -2.23
CA TYR A 76 17.62 -6.78 -2.01
C TYR A 76 17.05 -8.19 -2.28
N GLY A 77 17.45 -8.80 -3.39
CA GLY A 77 16.99 -10.15 -3.76
C GLY A 77 17.41 -11.21 -2.75
N ALA A 78 18.70 -11.21 -2.39
CA ALA A 78 19.25 -12.16 -1.42
C ALA A 78 18.60 -12.02 -0.02
N LEU A 79 18.36 -10.79 0.44
CA LEU A 79 17.70 -10.55 1.72
C LEU A 79 16.24 -11.02 1.71
N ARG A 80 15.54 -10.78 0.61
CA ARG A 80 14.14 -11.22 0.46
C ARG A 80 14.05 -12.76 0.45
N GLU A 81 14.93 -13.43 -0.28
CA GLU A 81 15.00 -14.88 -0.33
C GLU A 81 15.36 -15.47 1.04
N TRP A 82 16.32 -14.86 1.73
CA TRP A 82 16.69 -15.26 3.08
C TRP A 82 15.51 -15.15 4.05
N LEU A 83 14.75 -14.05 4.00
CA LEU A 83 13.53 -13.88 4.81
C LEU A 83 12.51 -14.98 4.54
N ALA A 84 12.22 -15.25 3.27
CA ALA A 84 11.25 -16.26 2.86
C ALA A 84 11.67 -17.69 3.30
N ASN A 85 12.96 -17.96 3.44
CA ASN A 85 13.50 -19.26 3.85
C ASN A 85 13.64 -19.42 5.38
N ASN A 86 13.66 -18.33 6.14
CA ASN A 86 13.95 -18.37 7.58
C ASN A 86 12.78 -17.92 8.48
N TYR A 87 11.73 -17.35 7.88
CA TYR A 87 10.54 -16.91 8.59
C TYR A 87 9.30 -17.41 7.87
N GLU A 88 8.23 -17.61 8.63
CA GLU A 88 6.90 -17.82 8.06
C GLU A 88 6.55 -16.61 7.20
N SER A 89 6.27 -16.85 5.91
CA SER A 89 6.11 -15.77 4.93
C SER A 89 4.97 -16.04 3.98
N VAL A 90 4.21 -15.01 3.67
CA VAL A 90 3.13 -15.01 2.69
C VAL A 90 3.56 -14.21 1.47
N ILE A 91 3.50 -14.85 0.30
CA ILE A 91 3.77 -14.24 -1.00
C ILE A 91 2.63 -14.63 -1.93
N LEU A 92 1.72 -13.72 -2.18
CA LEU A 92 0.60 -13.96 -3.08
C LEU A 92 0.91 -13.44 -4.49
N PRO A 93 0.59 -14.21 -5.56
CA PRO A 93 0.77 -13.76 -6.94
C PRO A 93 0.03 -12.45 -7.24
N ASN A 94 0.65 -11.60 -8.05
CA ASN A 94 0.08 -10.37 -8.61
C ASN A 94 -0.33 -9.27 -7.62
N VAL A 95 0.07 -9.37 -6.35
CA VAL A 95 -0.23 -8.37 -5.30
C VAL A 95 1.03 -7.85 -4.61
N GLU A 96 0.91 -6.73 -3.93
CA GLU A 96 1.98 -6.15 -3.11
C GLU A 96 1.99 -6.75 -1.70
N ALA A 97 3.02 -6.45 -0.92
CA ALA A 97 3.12 -6.90 0.47
C ALA A 97 1.95 -6.38 1.34
N ASP A 98 1.54 -5.14 1.08
CA ASP A 98 0.45 -4.49 1.81
C ASP A 98 -0.90 -5.16 1.54
N ASP A 99 -1.12 -5.63 0.29
CA ASP A 99 -2.30 -6.43 -0.05
C ASP A 99 -2.30 -7.77 0.66
N ALA A 100 -1.16 -8.47 0.65
CA ALA A 100 -1.03 -9.74 1.37
C ALA A 100 -1.29 -9.56 2.87
N LEU A 101 -0.80 -8.46 3.45
CA LEU A 101 -1.02 -8.11 4.85
C LEU A 101 -2.52 -7.82 5.11
N GLY A 102 -3.16 -7.01 4.28
CA GLY A 102 -4.58 -6.70 4.43
C GLY A 102 -5.50 -7.92 4.25
N LEU A 103 -5.13 -8.85 3.35
CA LEU A 103 -5.85 -10.12 3.13
C LEU A 103 -5.74 -11.08 4.34
N MET A 104 -4.59 -11.06 5.02
CA MET A 104 -4.30 -11.94 6.17
C MET A 104 -4.82 -11.36 7.49
N ALA A 105 -5.10 -10.05 7.56
CA ALA A 105 -5.46 -9.39 8.81
C ALA A 105 -6.79 -9.91 9.37
N GLY A 106 -6.71 -10.63 10.48
CA GLY A 106 -7.84 -11.14 11.25
C GLY A 106 -8.12 -10.30 12.50
N PRO A 107 -9.19 -10.62 13.23
CA PRO A 107 -9.61 -9.86 14.43
C PRO A 107 -8.61 -9.94 15.60
N ASP A 108 -7.84 -11.02 15.67
CA ASP A 108 -6.88 -11.26 16.77
C ASP A 108 -5.42 -10.94 16.37
N ASP A 109 -5.22 -10.41 15.14
CA ASP A 109 -3.89 -10.13 14.62
C ASP A 109 -3.42 -8.72 14.97
N LEU A 110 -2.10 -8.57 15.12
CA LEU A 110 -1.44 -7.28 15.23
C LEU A 110 -0.82 -6.92 13.87
N ILE A 111 -1.30 -5.84 13.28
CA ILE A 111 -0.79 -5.32 12.01
C ILE A 111 0.43 -4.45 12.29
N TYR A 112 1.59 -4.82 11.77
CA TYR A 112 2.79 -3.98 11.83
C TYR A 112 3.21 -3.53 10.44
N SER A 113 3.15 -2.24 10.19
CA SER A 113 3.72 -1.60 9.01
C SER A 113 4.11 -0.16 9.32
N LYS A 114 5.17 0.32 8.65
CA LYS A 114 5.52 1.75 8.65
C LYS A 114 4.78 2.54 7.57
N ASP A 115 4.02 1.84 6.74
CA ASP A 115 3.21 2.49 5.71
C ASP A 115 1.87 2.95 6.30
N LYS A 116 1.64 4.26 6.22
CA LYS A 116 0.38 4.88 6.69
C LYS A 116 -0.85 4.36 5.94
N ASP A 117 -0.66 3.85 4.71
CA ASP A 117 -1.75 3.39 3.87
C ASP A 117 -2.40 2.12 4.42
N LEU A 118 -1.69 1.36 5.27
CA LEU A 118 -2.26 0.24 6.04
C LEU A 118 -3.37 0.68 7.02
N ARG A 119 -3.49 1.99 7.34
CA ARG A 119 -4.62 2.52 8.11
C ARG A 119 -5.96 2.47 7.35
N THR A 120 -5.96 2.00 6.11
CA THR A 120 -7.18 1.63 5.36
C THR A 120 -7.67 0.21 5.69
N ILE A 121 -6.95 -0.53 6.52
CA ILE A 121 -7.31 -1.86 7.04
C ILE A 121 -7.69 -1.74 8.51
N LYS A 122 -8.89 -2.22 8.87
CA LYS A 122 -9.34 -2.28 10.27
C LYS A 122 -8.53 -3.28 11.08
N GLY A 123 -8.38 -3.04 12.36
CA GLY A 123 -7.69 -3.94 13.28
C GLY A 123 -6.77 -3.21 14.25
N VAL A 124 -6.00 -3.96 15.00
CA VAL A 124 -5.03 -3.41 15.95
C VAL A 124 -3.69 -3.23 15.24
N HIS A 125 -3.23 -2.00 15.13
CA HIS A 125 -1.96 -1.64 14.54
C HIS A 125 -0.91 -1.41 15.63
N MET A 126 0.25 -2.02 15.45
CA MET A 126 1.38 -1.86 16.36
C MET A 126 2.41 -0.91 15.75
N GLU A 127 2.79 0.11 16.52
CA GLU A 127 3.86 1.04 16.16
C GLU A 127 5.25 0.44 16.48
N SER A 128 6.30 1.05 15.95
CA SER A 128 7.69 0.59 16.14
C SER A 128 8.17 0.63 17.61
N ASN A 129 7.50 1.41 18.45
CA ASN A 129 7.74 1.50 19.91
C ASN A 129 6.91 0.49 20.71
N GLY A 130 6.06 -0.31 20.04
CA GLY A 130 5.15 -1.28 20.67
C GLY A 130 3.79 -0.70 21.09
N GLU A 131 3.54 0.58 20.83
CA GLU A 131 2.25 1.20 21.07
C GLU A 131 1.17 0.60 20.15
N LEU A 132 0.01 0.31 20.69
CA LEU A 132 -1.11 -0.26 19.95
C LEU A 132 -2.16 0.82 19.68
N THR A 133 -2.63 0.85 18.44
CA THR A 133 -3.71 1.74 18.01
C THR A 133 -4.76 0.91 17.30
N GLU A 134 -6.00 0.98 17.77
CA GLU A 134 -7.12 0.38 17.07
C GLU A 134 -7.55 1.28 15.91
N VAL A 135 -7.73 0.69 14.74
CA VAL A 135 -8.35 1.32 13.58
C VAL A 135 -9.72 0.69 13.37
N THR A 136 -10.75 1.45 13.65
CA THR A 136 -12.14 1.02 13.44
C THR A 136 -12.47 0.87 11.96
N GLU A 137 -13.53 0.15 11.62
CA GLU A 137 -13.98 0.03 10.23
C GLU A 137 -14.34 1.39 9.61
N LEU A 138 -14.96 2.27 10.39
CA LEU A 138 -15.27 3.63 9.96
C LEU A 138 -14.02 4.44 9.63
N GLU A 139 -12.98 4.36 10.47
CA GLU A 139 -11.70 5.04 10.23
C GLU A 139 -10.97 4.47 9.03
N ALA A 140 -10.95 3.14 8.89
CA ALA A 140 -10.34 2.46 7.74
C ALA A 140 -11.03 2.89 6.43
N ASN A 141 -12.35 2.93 6.40
CA ASN A 141 -13.11 3.39 5.25
C ASN A 141 -12.87 4.88 4.98
N ARG A 142 -12.89 5.72 6.01
CA ARG A 142 -12.59 7.15 5.87
C ARG A 142 -11.21 7.39 5.27
N ASN A 143 -10.19 6.66 5.72
CA ASN A 143 -8.84 6.73 5.18
C ASN A 143 -8.78 6.27 3.72
N PHE A 144 -9.44 5.17 3.39
CA PHE A 144 -9.52 4.66 2.03
C PHE A 144 -10.17 5.66 1.07
N TYR A 145 -11.37 6.15 1.37
CA TYR A 145 -12.07 7.10 0.49
C TYR A 145 -11.37 8.46 0.41
N LYS A 146 -10.71 8.89 1.50
CA LYS A 146 -9.84 10.06 1.47
C LYS A 146 -8.71 9.85 0.46
N GLN A 147 -8.06 8.68 0.46
CA GLN A 147 -6.99 8.37 -0.47
C GLN A 147 -7.47 8.27 -1.92
N VAL A 148 -8.67 7.75 -2.16
CA VAL A 148 -9.30 7.75 -3.50
C VAL A 148 -9.44 9.18 -4.03
N LEU A 149 -9.81 10.13 -3.18
CA LEU A 149 -9.97 11.54 -3.56
C LEU A 149 -8.62 12.26 -3.71
N THR A 150 -7.68 12.05 -2.80
CA THR A 150 -6.41 12.78 -2.81
C THR A 150 -5.39 12.22 -3.80
N GLY A 151 -5.52 10.96 -4.17
CA GLY A 151 -4.46 10.23 -4.88
C GLY A 151 -3.23 10.03 -4.02
N ASP A 152 -2.19 9.48 -4.63
CA ASP A 152 -0.85 9.34 -4.05
C ASP A 152 0.24 9.62 -5.09
N SER A 153 1.01 10.69 -4.86
CA SER A 153 2.11 11.07 -5.74
C SER A 153 3.30 10.10 -5.67
N CYS A 154 3.48 9.41 -4.52
CA CYS A 154 4.53 8.40 -4.35
C CYS A 154 4.23 7.15 -5.18
N ASP A 155 2.96 6.81 -5.32
CA ASP A 155 2.47 5.69 -6.13
C ASP A 155 2.02 6.12 -7.53
N GLY A 156 2.03 7.43 -7.81
CA GLY A 156 1.87 8.00 -9.14
C GLY A 156 0.46 7.94 -9.69
N TYR A 157 -0.59 7.97 -8.84
CA TYR A 157 -1.97 8.12 -9.27
C TYR A 157 -2.61 9.41 -8.71
N PRO A 158 -3.41 10.14 -9.53
CA PRO A 158 -3.69 11.55 -9.26
C PRO A 158 -4.85 11.83 -8.30
N GLY A 159 -5.73 10.86 -8.05
CA GLY A 159 -6.99 11.11 -7.33
C GLY A 159 -7.96 12.04 -8.10
N CYS A 160 -8.81 12.74 -7.34
CA CYS A 160 -9.76 13.72 -7.87
C CYS A 160 -9.10 15.11 -8.02
N PRO A 161 -9.21 15.80 -9.17
CA PRO A 161 -8.63 17.11 -9.36
C PRO A 161 -9.07 18.13 -8.30
N ASN A 162 -8.11 18.86 -7.75
CA ASN A 162 -8.24 19.89 -6.72
C ASN A 162 -8.69 19.40 -5.33
N VAL A 163 -8.69 18.10 -5.08
CA VAL A 163 -8.88 17.54 -3.74
C VAL A 163 -7.54 17.07 -3.20
N GLY A 164 -6.81 17.97 -2.54
CA GLY A 164 -5.54 17.64 -1.86
C GLY A 164 -5.78 17.15 -0.44
N VAL A 165 -4.73 16.64 0.21
CA VAL A 165 -4.79 16.07 1.58
C VAL A 165 -5.32 17.02 2.64
N ASN A 166 -5.16 18.33 2.43
CA ASN A 166 -5.63 19.40 3.31
C ASN A 166 -6.87 20.12 2.76
N ALA A 167 -7.62 19.48 1.87
CA ALA A 167 -8.84 20.10 1.34
C ALA A 167 -9.87 20.29 2.45
N LYS A 168 -10.44 21.52 2.55
CA LYS A 168 -11.52 21.85 3.51
C LYS A 168 -12.74 20.95 3.38
N PHE A 169 -12.87 20.25 2.26
CA PHE A 169 -13.91 19.23 2.05
C PHE A 169 -13.89 18.17 3.16
N PHE A 170 -12.72 17.77 3.67
CA PHE A 170 -12.61 16.76 4.74
C PHE A 170 -13.03 17.28 6.13
N ASP A 171 -13.25 18.59 6.27
CA ASP A 171 -13.77 19.23 7.48
C ASP A 171 -15.27 19.54 7.34
N SER A 172 -15.88 19.23 6.19
CA SER A 172 -17.31 19.52 5.94
C SER A 172 -18.21 18.54 6.68
N ASP A 173 -19.41 19.02 7.02
CA ASP A 173 -20.47 18.20 7.61
C ASP A 173 -20.79 16.96 6.77
N ASP A 174 -20.79 17.10 5.45
CA ASP A 174 -21.08 16.00 4.53
C ASP A 174 -20.06 14.86 4.68
N TRP A 175 -18.77 15.19 4.78
CA TRP A 175 -17.72 14.20 5.00
C TRP A 175 -17.75 13.62 6.42
N LEU A 176 -17.92 14.47 7.42
CA LEU A 176 -17.88 14.05 8.82
C LEU A 176 -19.08 13.19 9.22
N LYS A 177 -20.21 13.33 8.53
CA LYS A 177 -21.44 12.56 8.73
C LYS A 177 -21.53 11.29 7.88
N CYS A 178 -20.50 10.92 7.14
CA CYS A 178 -20.43 9.60 6.50
C CYS A 178 -20.14 8.52 7.53
N TYR A 179 -20.99 7.51 7.60
CA TYR A 179 -20.86 6.38 8.52
C TYR A 179 -20.78 5.04 7.79
N THR A 180 -21.23 4.96 6.56
CA THR A 180 -21.21 3.75 5.74
C THR A 180 -20.31 3.89 4.52
N GLU A 181 -19.88 2.77 3.93
CA GLU A 181 -19.14 2.79 2.67
C GLU A 181 -19.95 3.42 1.53
N ILE A 182 -21.29 3.25 1.55
CA ILE A 182 -22.19 3.86 0.55
C ILE A 182 -22.15 5.38 0.65
N ASP A 183 -22.22 5.95 1.87
CA ASP A 183 -22.17 7.40 2.07
C ASP A 183 -20.87 7.98 1.50
N PHE A 184 -19.73 7.38 1.87
CA PHE A 184 -18.43 7.81 1.36
C PHE A 184 -18.34 7.69 -0.16
N TRP A 185 -18.80 6.57 -0.73
CA TRP A 185 -18.70 6.36 -2.17
C TRP A 185 -19.55 7.33 -2.96
N GLN A 186 -20.75 7.65 -2.51
CA GLN A 186 -21.62 8.67 -3.13
C GLN A 186 -20.94 10.05 -3.11
N LEU A 187 -20.31 10.44 -1.99
CA LEU A 187 -19.56 11.68 -1.92
C LEU A 187 -18.35 11.68 -2.87
N VAL A 188 -17.59 10.58 -2.93
CA VAL A 188 -16.48 10.43 -3.86
C VAL A 188 -16.95 10.61 -5.30
N GLN A 189 -18.01 9.91 -5.70
CA GLN A 189 -18.60 10.03 -7.03
C GLN A 189 -19.03 11.47 -7.34
N GLY A 190 -19.67 12.14 -6.38
CA GLY A 190 -20.06 13.54 -6.48
C GLY A 190 -18.88 14.47 -6.76
N GLN A 191 -17.76 14.29 -6.06
CA GLN A 191 -16.54 15.09 -6.28
C GLN A 191 -15.93 14.86 -7.67
N TYR A 192 -15.91 13.61 -8.16
CA TYR A 192 -15.43 13.32 -9.50
C TYR A 192 -16.34 13.89 -10.59
N LEU A 193 -17.67 13.89 -10.40
CA LEU A 193 -18.62 14.52 -11.31
C LEU A 193 -18.43 16.05 -11.35
N LEU A 194 -18.24 16.70 -10.21
CA LEU A 194 -17.93 18.13 -10.14
C LEU A 194 -16.62 18.49 -10.84
N ALA A 195 -15.67 17.56 -10.87
CA ALA A 195 -14.38 17.74 -11.51
C ALA A 195 -14.35 17.37 -13.01
N THR A 196 -15.48 16.99 -13.64
CA THR A 196 -15.58 16.46 -15.02
C THR A 196 -14.75 17.24 -16.03
N LYS A 197 -14.93 18.58 -16.11
CA LYS A 197 -14.16 19.42 -17.04
C LYS A 197 -12.66 19.32 -16.80
N LYS A 198 -12.20 19.35 -15.54
CA LYS A 198 -10.79 19.30 -15.20
C LYS A 198 -10.18 17.91 -15.45
N LEU A 199 -10.98 16.86 -15.25
CA LEU A 199 -10.59 15.49 -15.59
C LEU A 199 -10.36 15.34 -17.09
N PHE A 200 -11.25 15.90 -17.91
CA PHE A 200 -11.05 15.92 -19.36
C PHE A 200 -9.82 16.73 -19.76
N ASP A 201 -9.70 17.98 -19.28
CA ASP A 201 -8.60 18.88 -19.65
C ASP A 201 -7.22 18.34 -19.27
N ARG A 202 -7.11 17.69 -18.08
CA ARG A 202 -5.81 17.25 -17.53
C ARG A 202 -5.46 15.80 -17.86
N HIS A 203 -6.46 14.92 -17.94
CA HIS A 203 -6.25 13.48 -18.02
C HIS A 203 -6.93 12.82 -19.22
N GLN A 204 -7.65 13.59 -20.04
CA GLN A 204 -8.48 13.10 -21.16
C GLN A 204 -9.56 12.09 -20.71
N VAL A 205 -10.05 12.26 -19.49
CA VAL A 205 -11.09 11.39 -18.89
C VAL A 205 -12.46 11.87 -19.37
N THR A 206 -13.18 10.99 -20.04
CA THR A 206 -14.55 11.25 -20.54
C THR A 206 -15.64 10.71 -19.62
N ASP A 207 -15.30 9.74 -18.76
CA ASP A 207 -16.21 9.14 -17.80
C ASP A 207 -15.65 9.28 -16.38
N PRO A 208 -16.10 10.30 -15.61
CA PRO A 208 -15.63 10.57 -14.27
C PRO A 208 -15.89 9.44 -13.27
N LEU A 209 -17.02 8.73 -13.39
CA LEU A 209 -17.39 7.66 -12.46
C LEU A 209 -16.54 6.41 -12.68
N LYS A 210 -16.28 6.06 -13.93
CA LYS A 210 -15.34 4.99 -14.28
C LYS A 210 -13.92 5.32 -13.81
N PHE A 211 -13.51 6.58 -13.90
CA PHE A 211 -12.22 7.00 -13.41
C PHE A 211 -12.14 6.98 -11.87
N ALA A 212 -13.21 7.38 -11.18
CA ALA A 212 -13.31 7.26 -9.72
C ALA A 212 -13.15 5.79 -9.28
N LEU A 213 -13.83 4.86 -9.94
CA LEU A 213 -13.68 3.43 -9.68
C LEU A 213 -12.26 2.92 -9.97
N GLN A 214 -11.64 3.40 -11.05
CA GLN A 214 -10.25 3.08 -11.38
C GLN A 214 -9.31 3.54 -10.25
N MET A 215 -9.46 4.77 -9.74
CA MET A 215 -8.65 5.28 -8.63
C MET A 215 -8.92 4.52 -7.33
N ALA A 216 -10.17 4.16 -7.05
CA ALA A 216 -10.52 3.33 -5.91
C ALA A 216 -9.83 1.96 -5.95
N ARG A 217 -9.86 1.28 -7.09
CA ARG A 217 -9.18 0.00 -7.30
C ARG A 217 -7.65 0.09 -7.15
N VAL A 218 -7.07 1.21 -7.53
CA VAL A 218 -5.62 1.46 -7.38
C VAL A 218 -5.25 1.74 -5.92
N ALA A 219 -6.05 2.55 -5.23
CA ALA A 219 -5.83 2.91 -3.83
C ALA A 219 -6.09 1.76 -2.85
N ARG A 220 -7.00 0.82 -3.22
CA ARG A 220 -7.46 -0.23 -2.31
C ARG A 220 -6.35 -1.22 -1.98
N ILE A 221 -5.97 -1.30 -0.71
CA ILE A 221 -5.30 -2.46 -0.15
C ILE A 221 -6.38 -3.53 0.01
N LEU A 222 -6.09 -4.74 -0.51
CA LEU A 222 -7.05 -5.84 -0.51
C LEU A 222 -7.42 -6.25 0.91
N ARG A 223 -8.70 -6.59 1.10
CA ARG A 223 -9.27 -7.03 2.39
C ARG A 223 -9.63 -8.51 2.33
N PRO A 224 -9.87 -9.18 3.47
CA PRO A 224 -10.28 -10.58 3.49
C PRO A 224 -11.43 -10.87 2.51
N GLY A 225 -11.28 -11.90 1.68
CA GLY A 225 -12.22 -12.25 0.63
C GLY A 225 -11.96 -11.60 -0.75
N GLU A 226 -11.02 -10.66 -0.86
CA GLU A 226 -10.71 -9.97 -2.12
C GLU A 226 -9.54 -10.62 -2.89
N TYR A 227 -9.35 -11.93 -2.73
CA TYR A 227 -8.37 -12.71 -3.48
C TYR A 227 -8.91 -14.10 -3.82
N ASP A 228 -8.83 -14.45 -5.08
CA ASP A 228 -9.19 -15.77 -5.61
C ASP A 228 -7.94 -16.66 -5.56
N HIS A 229 -7.88 -17.51 -4.53
CA HIS A 229 -6.75 -18.44 -4.31
C HIS A 229 -6.70 -19.58 -5.34
N GLU A 230 -7.81 -19.89 -6.02
CA GLU A 230 -7.83 -20.94 -7.04
C GLU A 230 -7.16 -20.46 -8.34
N ASN A 231 -7.34 -19.21 -8.67
CA ASN A 231 -6.83 -18.60 -9.90
C ASN A 231 -5.65 -17.64 -9.68
N ASP A 232 -5.13 -17.53 -8.47
CA ASP A 232 -3.99 -16.66 -8.09
C ASP A 232 -4.16 -15.20 -8.53
N LYS A 233 -5.34 -14.61 -8.29
CA LYS A 233 -5.64 -13.25 -8.73
C LYS A 233 -6.49 -12.47 -7.71
N PRO A 234 -6.32 -11.16 -7.66
CA PRO A 234 -7.18 -10.30 -6.86
C PRO A 234 -8.61 -10.27 -7.42
N VAL A 235 -9.59 -10.22 -6.52
CA VAL A 235 -10.97 -9.87 -6.83
C VAL A 235 -11.06 -8.35 -6.79
N LEU A 236 -11.37 -7.75 -7.95
CA LEU A 236 -11.41 -6.30 -8.06
C LEU A 236 -12.67 -5.73 -7.38
N TRP A 237 -12.46 -4.71 -6.57
CA TRP A 237 -13.55 -3.99 -5.94
C TRP A 237 -14.42 -3.24 -6.97
N ASP A 238 -15.74 -3.38 -6.88
CA ASP A 238 -16.72 -2.79 -7.83
C ASP A 238 -17.62 -1.72 -7.18
N GLY A 239 -17.31 -1.28 -6.00
CA GLY A 239 -18.13 -0.39 -5.20
C GLY A 239 -18.69 -1.11 -3.97
N PRO A 240 -19.29 -0.34 -3.01
CA PRO A 240 -19.99 -0.95 -1.89
C PRO A 240 -21.28 -1.60 -2.36
N SER A 241 -21.58 -2.77 -1.83
CA SER A 241 -22.81 -3.55 -2.07
C SER A 241 -23.89 -3.20 -1.07
#